data_7455d4e8214b1d9a13f69dd947f77fe5
#
_entry.id   7455d4e8214b1d9a13f69dd947f77fe5
#
_cell.length_a   1.000
_cell.length_b   1.000
_cell.length_c   1.000
_cell.angle_alpha   90.00
_cell.angle_beta   90.00
_cell.angle_gamma   90.00
#
_symmetry.space_group_name_H-M   'P 1'
#
loop_
_entity.id
_entity.type
_entity.pdbx_description
1 polymer ?
#
loop_
_entity_poly.entity_id
_entity_poly.type
_entity_poly.pdbx_seq_one_letter_code
_entity_poly.pdbx_strand_id
1 'polypeptide(L)'
;MRKFYSIVVRKRKTVICFFLILSIISFFMKNMVSVDYDINDYLPDDSPSTVAINVLEQEFEGGIPNARVMVSNVTIPQALDYKEKLEAIDGVSAVTWLDDSVDITTPFDNLDEKVVETYYKDNTALFTVTIEEDKRIEAVAEIENLVGEDNAIAGSAVATADATTNTVSEIQTITVIAVLFVLLVLLVTTNYWLEPLVILIGLGVAII
;
A
#
# COMPACT_ATOMS: atom_id res chain seq x y z
N MET A 1 41.29 -16.61 -15.56
CA MET A 1 41.01 -15.51 -14.61
C MET A 1 41.98 -14.33 -14.79
N ARG A 2 43.30 -14.46 -14.82
CA ARG A 2 44.24 -13.33 -14.99
C ARG A 2 44.00 -12.42 -16.23
N LYS A 3 43.60 -13.00 -17.38
CA LYS A 3 43.30 -12.21 -18.59
C LYS A 3 42.05 -11.33 -18.43
N PHE A 4 41.03 -11.80 -17.75
CA PHE A 4 39.81 -11.06 -17.49
C PHE A 4 40.09 -9.82 -16.59
N TYR A 5 40.77 -10.01 -15.48
CA TYR A 5 41.15 -8.91 -14.60
C TYR A 5 42.02 -7.85 -15.29
N SER A 6 42.98 -8.27 -16.15
CA SER A 6 43.82 -7.33 -16.86
C SER A 6 43.03 -6.48 -17.88
N ILE A 7 41.98 -7.03 -18.49
CA ILE A 7 41.10 -6.31 -19.42
C ILE A 7 40.25 -5.27 -18.64
N VAL A 8 39.68 -5.67 -17.51
CA VAL A 8 38.87 -4.79 -16.66
C VAL A 8 39.73 -3.59 -16.17
N VAL A 9 40.92 -3.85 -15.64
CA VAL A 9 41.81 -2.78 -15.17
C VAL A 9 42.25 -1.87 -16.31
N ARG A 10 42.58 -2.41 -17.52
CA ARG A 10 43.00 -1.63 -18.68
C ARG A 10 41.86 -0.76 -19.22
N LYS A 11 40.61 -1.25 -19.20
CA LYS A 11 39.42 -0.54 -19.67
C LYS A 11 38.55 0.01 -18.55
N ARG A 12 39.15 0.35 -17.39
CA ARG A 12 38.43 0.81 -16.20
C ARG A 12 37.43 1.94 -16.45
N LYS A 13 37.77 2.92 -17.32
CA LYS A 13 36.86 4.02 -17.67
C LYS A 13 35.61 3.53 -18.41
N THR A 14 35.77 2.60 -19.33
CA THR A 14 34.65 2.00 -20.09
C THR A 14 33.76 1.18 -19.18
N VAL A 15 34.34 0.43 -18.24
CA VAL A 15 33.58 -0.37 -17.26
C VAL A 15 32.79 0.55 -16.33
N ILE A 16 33.40 1.61 -15.79
CA ILE A 16 32.72 2.58 -14.94
C ILE A 16 31.57 3.27 -15.70
N CYS A 17 31.82 3.71 -16.94
CA CYS A 17 30.80 4.35 -17.76
C CYS A 17 29.63 3.41 -18.05
N PHE A 18 29.89 2.14 -18.33
CA PHE A 18 28.87 1.12 -18.55
C PHE A 18 27.97 0.93 -17.30
N PHE A 19 28.57 0.80 -16.11
CA PHE A 19 27.81 0.67 -14.87
C PHE A 19 27.03 1.95 -14.52
N LEU A 20 27.58 3.13 -14.77
CA LEU A 20 26.84 4.38 -14.58
C LEU A 20 25.63 4.49 -15.50
N ILE A 21 25.76 4.09 -16.77
CA ILE A 21 24.63 4.09 -17.71
C ILE A 21 23.56 3.10 -17.22
N LEU A 22 23.96 1.88 -16.83
CA LEU A 22 23.02 0.89 -16.28
C LEU A 22 22.32 1.40 -15.02
N SER A 23 23.05 2.03 -14.10
CA SER A 23 22.48 2.60 -12.87
C SER A 23 21.45 3.69 -13.17
N ILE A 24 21.72 4.56 -14.15
CA ILE A 24 20.77 5.58 -14.59
C ILE A 24 19.52 4.94 -15.20
N ILE A 25 19.68 3.94 -16.06
CA ILE A 25 18.56 3.21 -16.65
C ILE A 25 17.72 2.54 -15.54
N SER A 26 18.35 1.83 -14.60
CA SER A 26 17.66 1.19 -13.48
C SER A 26 16.90 2.19 -12.63
N PHE A 27 17.49 3.35 -12.35
CA PHE A 27 16.82 4.41 -11.59
C PHE A 27 15.51 4.89 -12.22
N PHE A 28 15.48 5.00 -13.55
CA PHE A 28 14.24 5.35 -14.26
C PHE A 28 13.25 4.17 -14.34
N MET A 29 13.76 2.97 -14.51
CA MET A 29 12.93 1.76 -14.63
C MET A 29 12.27 1.36 -13.30
N LYS A 30 12.85 1.71 -12.15
CA LYS A 30 12.27 1.34 -10.85
C LYS A 30 10.82 1.86 -10.66
N ASN A 31 10.50 3.01 -11.26
CA ASN A 31 9.14 3.58 -11.19
C ASN A 31 8.13 2.85 -12.12
N MET A 32 8.61 1.92 -12.96
CA MET A 32 7.77 1.08 -13.82
C MET A 32 7.50 -0.30 -13.21
N VAL A 33 8.10 -0.58 -12.05
CA VAL A 33 7.91 -1.84 -11.34
C VAL A 33 6.94 -1.59 -10.20
N SER A 34 5.75 -2.19 -10.27
CA SER A 34 4.85 -2.31 -9.14
C SER A 34 5.24 -3.53 -8.30
N VAL A 35 5.21 -3.36 -6.99
CA VAL A 35 5.37 -4.49 -6.08
C VAL A 35 3.97 -4.95 -5.69
N ASP A 36 3.64 -6.17 -6.07
CA ASP A 36 2.41 -6.80 -5.69
C ASP A 36 2.60 -7.44 -4.30
N TYR A 37 1.77 -7.03 -3.35
CA TYR A 37 1.76 -7.52 -1.97
C TYR A 37 0.59 -8.46 -1.70
N ASP A 38 -0.26 -8.74 -2.71
CA ASP A 38 -1.36 -9.66 -2.53
C ASP A 38 -0.89 -11.10 -2.68
N ILE A 39 -1.07 -11.86 -1.60
CA ILE A 39 -0.71 -13.28 -1.59
C ILE A 39 -1.66 -14.09 -2.49
N ASN A 40 -2.87 -13.59 -2.74
CA ASN A 40 -3.86 -14.27 -3.57
C ASN A 40 -3.43 -14.34 -5.03
N ASP A 41 -2.71 -13.35 -5.53
CA ASP A 41 -2.21 -13.31 -6.91
C ASP A 41 -1.13 -14.38 -7.18
N TYR A 42 -0.54 -14.95 -6.13
CA TYR A 42 0.39 -16.08 -6.25
C TYR A 42 -0.30 -17.45 -6.18
N LEU A 43 -1.62 -17.48 -5.99
CA LEU A 43 -2.36 -18.74 -6.02
C LEU A 43 -2.58 -19.18 -7.47
N PRO A 44 -2.55 -20.50 -7.76
CA PRO A 44 -2.90 -21.00 -9.08
C PRO A 44 -4.33 -20.60 -9.47
N ASP A 45 -4.55 -20.27 -10.75
CA ASP A 45 -5.86 -19.85 -11.29
C ASP A 45 -6.95 -20.91 -11.08
N ASP A 46 -6.56 -22.18 -10.99
CA ASP A 46 -7.44 -23.33 -10.78
C ASP A 46 -7.66 -23.68 -9.30
N SER A 47 -7.06 -22.91 -8.37
CA SER A 47 -7.31 -23.15 -6.95
C SER A 47 -8.77 -22.83 -6.59
N PRO A 48 -9.39 -23.62 -5.69
CA PRO A 48 -10.77 -23.38 -5.28
C PRO A 48 -11.02 -21.97 -4.72
N SER A 49 -10.01 -21.37 -4.07
CA SER A 49 -10.07 -20.02 -3.53
C SER A 49 -10.11 -18.97 -4.64
N THR A 50 -9.21 -19.07 -5.63
CA THR A 50 -9.15 -18.15 -6.77
C THR A 50 -10.42 -18.22 -7.61
N VAL A 51 -10.92 -19.44 -7.87
CA VAL A 51 -12.21 -19.64 -8.59
C VAL A 51 -13.36 -19.01 -7.80
N ALA A 52 -13.40 -19.15 -6.48
CA ALA A 52 -14.46 -18.57 -5.66
C ALA A 52 -14.40 -17.03 -5.66
N ILE A 53 -13.21 -16.42 -5.56
CA ILE A 53 -13.00 -14.97 -5.65
C ILE A 53 -13.48 -14.45 -7.01
N ASN A 54 -13.05 -15.06 -8.11
CA ASN A 54 -13.45 -14.67 -9.46
C ASN A 54 -14.97 -14.75 -9.69
N VAL A 55 -15.64 -15.76 -9.13
CA VAL A 55 -17.10 -15.87 -9.19
C VAL A 55 -17.76 -14.75 -8.39
N LEU A 56 -17.27 -14.45 -7.20
CA LEU A 56 -17.80 -13.36 -6.38
C LEU A 56 -17.64 -11.99 -7.06
N GLU A 57 -16.49 -11.71 -7.67
CA GLU A 57 -16.25 -10.47 -8.40
C GLU A 57 -17.13 -10.33 -9.64
N GLN A 58 -17.43 -11.44 -10.32
CA GLN A 58 -18.28 -11.43 -11.51
C GLN A 58 -19.79 -11.31 -11.19
N GLU A 59 -20.22 -11.88 -10.06
CA GLU A 59 -21.64 -11.93 -9.70
C GLU A 59 -22.08 -10.74 -8.83
N PHE A 60 -21.14 -10.06 -8.15
CA PHE A 60 -21.42 -8.90 -7.30
C PHE A 60 -20.84 -7.63 -7.94
N GLU A 61 -21.70 -6.75 -8.42
CA GLU A 61 -21.34 -5.43 -8.91
C GLU A 61 -20.64 -4.63 -7.78
N GLY A 62 -19.43 -4.11 -8.05
CA GLY A 62 -18.64 -3.34 -7.07
C GLY A 62 -17.62 -4.16 -6.28
N GLY A 63 -17.51 -5.48 -6.52
CA GLY A 63 -16.53 -6.35 -5.87
C GLY A 63 -16.88 -6.75 -4.43
N ILE A 64 -15.94 -7.38 -3.74
CA ILE A 64 -16.13 -7.86 -2.37
C ILE A 64 -15.73 -6.75 -1.39
N PRO A 65 -16.61 -6.33 -0.47
CA PRO A 65 -16.26 -5.35 0.55
C PRO A 65 -15.05 -5.83 1.38
N ASN A 66 -14.01 -5.00 1.44
CA ASN A 66 -12.75 -5.33 2.09
C ASN A 66 -12.30 -4.29 3.14
N ALA A 67 -13.11 -3.23 3.33
CA ALA A 67 -12.90 -2.23 4.36
C ALA A 67 -14.21 -1.81 5.02
N ARG A 68 -14.14 -1.33 6.25
CA ARG A 68 -15.21 -0.70 7.02
C ARG A 68 -14.71 0.61 7.59
N VAL A 69 -15.52 1.64 7.44
CA VAL A 69 -15.22 2.99 7.93
C VAL A 69 -16.30 3.37 8.94
N MET A 70 -15.91 3.69 10.15
CA MET A 70 -16.78 4.12 11.22
C MET A 70 -16.57 5.60 11.51
N VAL A 71 -17.63 6.39 11.41
CA VAL A 71 -17.60 7.83 11.69
C VAL A 71 -18.58 8.15 12.80
N SER A 72 -18.06 8.69 13.90
CA SER A 72 -18.81 9.00 15.12
C SER A 72 -19.29 10.46 15.14
N ASN A 73 -20.34 10.72 15.92
CA ASN A 73 -20.93 12.04 16.12
C ASN A 73 -21.42 12.70 14.83
N VAL A 74 -21.99 11.91 13.91
CA VAL A 74 -22.54 12.39 12.65
C VAL A 74 -24.05 12.25 12.62
N THR A 75 -24.71 13.23 12.01
CA THR A 75 -26.12 13.14 11.62
C THR A 75 -26.24 12.44 10.28
N ILE A 76 -27.45 11.98 9.93
CA ILE A 76 -27.71 11.30 8.65
C ILE A 76 -27.30 12.12 7.43
N PRO A 77 -27.62 13.42 7.32
CA PRO A 77 -27.13 14.22 6.20
C PRO A 77 -25.60 14.32 6.15
N GLN A 78 -24.92 14.35 7.31
CA GLN A 78 -23.46 14.34 7.36
C GLN A 78 -22.88 12.98 6.96
N ALA A 79 -23.55 11.89 7.32
CA ALA A 79 -23.14 10.56 6.90
C ALA A 79 -23.25 10.38 5.38
N LEU A 80 -24.30 10.92 4.74
CA LEU A 80 -24.40 10.95 3.28
C LEU A 80 -23.28 11.75 2.63
N ASP A 81 -22.90 12.90 3.18
CA ASP A 81 -21.76 13.70 2.71
C ASP A 81 -20.43 12.93 2.85
N TYR A 82 -20.28 12.16 3.93
CA TYR A 82 -19.13 11.24 4.08
C TYR A 82 -19.15 10.13 3.01
N LYS A 83 -20.32 9.54 2.73
CA LYS A 83 -20.46 8.54 1.67
C LYS A 83 -20.00 9.08 0.33
N GLU A 84 -20.51 10.25 -0.08
CA GLU A 84 -20.10 10.90 -1.34
C GLU A 84 -18.60 11.17 -1.40
N LYS A 85 -17.99 11.59 -0.29
CA LYS A 85 -16.54 11.83 -0.21
C LYS A 85 -15.74 10.54 -0.29
N LEU A 86 -16.21 9.47 0.33
CA LEU A 86 -15.59 8.15 0.24
C LEU A 86 -15.64 7.59 -1.18
N GLU A 87 -16.79 7.74 -1.87
CA GLU A 87 -16.98 7.33 -3.26
C GLU A 87 -16.10 8.13 -4.25
N ALA A 88 -15.73 9.36 -3.89
CA ALA A 88 -14.88 10.21 -4.71
C ALA A 88 -13.38 9.89 -4.62
N ILE A 89 -12.96 9.04 -3.66
CA ILE A 89 -11.56 8.65 -3.48
C ILE A 89 -11.16 7.70 -4.61
N ASP A 90 -10.02 7.98 -5.25
CA ASP A 90 -9.46 7.10 -6.28
C ASP A 90 -9.05 5.76 -5.67
N GLY A 91 -9.49 4.65 -6.26
CA GLY A 91 -9.33 3.30 -5.74
C GLY A 91 -10.46 2.81 -4.84
N VAL A 92 -11.49 3.61 -4.61
CA VAL A 92 -12.75 3.15 -3.99
C VAL A 92 -13.72 2.80 -5.10
N SER A 93 -14.08 1.52 -5.20
CA SER A 93 -15.00 1.01 -6.24
C SER A 93 -16.48 1.04 -5.81
N ALA A 94 -16.75 0.90 -4.51
CA ALA A 94 -18.11 0.94 -3.98
C ALA A 94 -18.12 1.35 -2.50
N VAL A 95 -19.16 2.09 -2.10
CA VAL A 95 -19.46 2.40 -0.70
C VAL A 95 -20.92 2.07 -0.43
N THR A 96 -21.17 1.20 0.53
CA THR A 96 -22.53 0.81 0.94
C THR A 96 -22.81 1.34 2.34
N TRP A 97 -23.98 1.97 2.48
CA TRP A 97 -24.46 2.46 3.76
C TRP A 97 -25.99 2.26 3.88
N LEU A 98 -26.62 2.87 4.87
CA LEU A 98 -28.05 2.71 5.21
C LEU A 98 -28.98 3.03 4.03
N ASP A 99 -28.68 4.07 3.24
CA ASP A 99 -29.47 4.54 2.10
C ASP A 99 -29.58 3.51 0.95
N ASP A 100 -28.61 2.59 0.84
CA ASP A 100 -28.66 1.48 -0.14
C ASP A 100 -29.59 0.35 0.32
N SER A 101 -29.88 0.28 1.61
CA SER A 101 -30.67 -0.81 2.20
C SER A 101 -32.11 -0.40 2.49
N VAL A 102 -32.37 0.88 2.79
CA VAL A 102 -33.69 1.42 3.15
C VAL A 102 -33.88 2.81 2.57
N ASP A 103 -35.15 3.19 2.37
CA ASP A 103 -35.50 4.57 2.01
C ASP A 103 -35.38 5.47 3.23
N ILE A 104 -34.29 6.21 3.34
CA ILE A 104 -33.98 7.12 4.45
C ILE A 104 -34.91 8.33 4.55
N THR A 105 -35.79 8.55 3.56
CA THR A 105 -36.86 9.58 3.65
C THR A 105 -38.04 9.10 4.51
N THR A 106 -38.12 7.80 4.78
CA THR A 106 -39.12 7.20 5.68
C THR A 106 -38.72 7.47 7.13
N PRO A 107 -39.68 7.84 8.02
CA PRO A 107 -39.41 8.00 9.45
C PRO A 107 -38.81 6.71 10.04
N PHE A 108 -37.77 6.85 10.87
CA PHE A 108 -37.03 5.73 11.46
C PHE A 108 -37.90 4.71 12.21
N ASP A 109 -38.99 5.20 12.84
CA ASP A 109 -39.94 4.35 13.56
C ASP A 109 -40.63 3.31 12.67
N ASN A 110 -40.59 3.49 11.35
CA ASN A 110 -41.20 2.59 10.36
C ASN A 110 -40.16 1.69 9.66
N LEU A 111 -38.88 1.85 9.96
CA LEU A 111 -37.80 1.02 9.40
C LEU A 111 -37.50 -0.17 10.31
N ASP A 112 -36.93 -1.24 9.74
CA ASP A 112 -36.44 -2.35 10.55
C ASP A 112 -35.25 -1.89 11.42
N GLU A 113 -35.47 -1.86 12.73
CA GLU A 113 -34.48 -1.43 13.72
C GLU A 113 -33.14 -2.16 13.56
N LYS A 114 -33.15 -3.45 13.22
CA LYS A 114 -31.95 -4.25 13.01
C LYS A 114 -31.12 -3.78 11.80
N VAL A 115 -31.79 -3.39 10.73
CA VAL A 115 -31.12 -2.87 9.54
C VAL A 115 -30.54 -1.52 9.84
N VAL A 116 -31.30 -0.63 10.49
CA VAL A 116 -30.82 0.70 10.89
C VAL A 116 -29.60 0.56 11.80
N GLU A 117 -29.69 -0.23 12.89
CA GLU A 117 -28.59 -0.41 13.85
C GLU A 117 -27.33 -1.02 13.23
N THR A 118 -27.42 -1.71 12.09
CA THR A 118 -26.27 -2.26 11.38
C THR A 118 -25.40 -1.16 10.78
N TYR A 119 -26.02 -0.09 10.29
CA TYR A 119 -25.31 0.99 9.57
C TYR A 119 -25.25 2.30 10.33
N TYR A 120 -26.20 2.53 11.24
CA TYR A 120 -26.28 3.78 12.00
C TYR A 120 -26.86 3.55 13.40
N LYS A 121 -26.04 3.83 14.41
CA LYS A 121 -26.40 3.70 15.82
C LYS A 121 -25.68 4.76 16.66
N ASP A 122 -26.41 5.36 17.63
CA ASP A 122 -25.85 6.33 18.59
C ASP A 122 -25.06 7.46 17.91
N ASN A 123 -25.59 8.03 16.82
CA ASN A 123 -24.93 9.04 15.99
C ASN A 123 -23.60 8.57 15.36
N THR A 124 -23.43 7.28 15.19
CA THR A 124 -22.27 6.68 14.55
C THR A 124 -22.69 5.99 13.27
N ALA A 125 -22.07 6.36 12.15
CA ALA A 125 -22.27 5.74 10.85
C ALA A 125 -21.19 4.68 10.59
N LEU A 126 -21.59 3.52 10.07
CA LEU A 126 -20.70 2.45 9.63
C LEU A 126 -20.87 2.21 8.13
N PHE A 127 -19.86 2.59 7.38
CA PHE A 127 -19.80 2.37 5.93
C PHE A 127 -19.07 1.06 5.63
N THR A 128 -19.54 0.35 4.64
CA THR A 128 -18.87 -0.81 4.05
C THR A 128 -18.28 -0.38 2.72
N VAL A 129 -16.97 -0.53 2.57
CA VAL A 129 -16.20 0.01 1.44
C VAL A 129 -15.48 -1.11 0.71
N THR A 130 -15.49 -1.04 -0.62
CA THR A 130 -14.68 -1.89 -1.49
C THR A 130 -13.55 -1.05 -2.07
N ILE A 131 -12.31 -1.46 -1.83
CA ILE A 131 -11.10 -0.78 -2.27
C ILE A 131 -10.39 -1.67 -3.29
N GLU A 132 -9.99 -1.08 -4.43
CA GLU A 132 -9.22 -1.73 -5.48
C GLU A 132 -7.82 -2.12 -4.95
N GLU A 133 -7.35 -3.29 -5.35
CA GLU A 133 -6.10 -3.85 -4.81
C GLU A 133 -4.86 -3.05 -5.20
N ASP A 134 -4.80 -2.61 -6.45
CA ASP A 134 -3.68 -1.85 -7.01
C ASP A 134 -3.53 -0.43 -6.43
N LYS A 135 -4.62 0.14 -5.89
CA LYS A 135 -4.66 1.49 -5.29
C LYS A 135 -4.85 1.48 -3.78
N ARG A 136 -4.79 0.31 -3.17
CA ARG A 136 -5.12 0.09 -1.76
C ARG A 136 -4.38 1.02 -0.79
N ILE A 137 -3.08 1.21 -1.00
CA ILE A 137 -2.25 2.01 -0.09
C ILE A 137 -2.67 3.49 -0.12
N GLU A 138 -2.85 4.03 -1.33
CA GLU A 138 -3.25 5.42 -1.53
C GLU A 138 -4.68 5.66 -1.03
N ALA A 139 -5.62 4.78 -1.40
CA ALA A 139 -7.02 4.89 -0.99
C ALA A 139 -7.18 4.80 0.53
N VAL A 140 -6.51 3.88 1.21
CA VAL A 140 -6.53 3.77 2.67
C VAL A 140 -6.00 5.04 3.32
N ALA A 141 -4.87 5.57 2.85
CA ALA A 141 -4.30 6.81 3.38
C ALA A 141 -5.24 8.03 3.17
N GLU A 142 -5.94 8.11 2.04
CA GLU A 142 -6.92 9.17 1.79
C GLU A 142 -8.17 9.01 2.68
N ILE A 143 -8.65 7.79 2.89
CA ILE A 143 -9.76 7.52 3.81
C ILE A 143 -9.38 7.92 5.23
N GLU A 144 -8.18 7.54 5.71
CA GLU A 144 -7.70 7.92 7.04
C GLU A 144 -7.63 9.44 7.22
N ASN A 145 -7.12 10.15 6.20
CA ASN A 145 -7.09 11.61 6.22
C ASN A 145 -8.49 12.23 6.22
N LEU A 146 -9.45 11.65 5.51
CA LEU A 146 -10.83 12.12 5.44
C LEU A 146 -11.56 11.95 6.78
N VAL A 147 -11.41 10.81 7.42
CA VAL A 147 -12.16 10.48 8.65
C VAL A 147 -11.48 11.00 9.92
N GLY A 148 -10.15 11.15 9.90
CA GLY A 148 -9.35 11.65 11.01
C GLY A 148 -9.18 10.65 12.16
N GLU A 149 -8.38 11.04 13.17
CA GLU A 149 -7.95 10.17 14.27
C GLU A 149 -9.06 9.77 15.26
N ASP A 150 -10.17 10.54 15.30
CA ASP A 150 -11.30 10.28 16.21
C ASP A 150 -12.24 9.18 15.70
N ASN A 151 -11.99 8.67 14.49
CA ASN A 151 -12.80 7.67 13.81
C ASN A 151 -12.00 6.40 13.56
N ALA A 152 -12.65 5.35 13.07
CA ALA A 152 -12.00 4.06 12.89
C ALA A 152 -12.18 3.52 11.47
N ILE A 153 -11.13 2.91 10.97
CA ILE A 153 -11.12 2.18 9.71
C ILE A 153 -10.53 0.80 9.97
N ALA A 154 -11.13 -0.24 9.40
CA ALA A 154 -10.69 -1.62 9.59
C ALA A 154 -11.10 -2.48 8.38
N GLY A 155 -10.39 -3.59 8.17
CA GLY A 155 -10.67 -4.54 7.09
C GLY A 155 -9.40 -5.16 6.55
N SER A 156 -9.53 -6.11 5.62
CA SER A 156 -8.37 -6.76 5.00
C SER A 156 -7.55 -5.79 4.14
N ALA A 157 -8.20 -4.88 3.42
CA ALA A 157 -7.53 -3.86 2.64
C ALA A 157 -6.70 -2.93 3.53
N VAL A 158 -7.26 -2.49 4.67
CA VAL A 158 -6.58 -1.63 5.63
C VAL A 158 -5.39 -2.35 6.25
N ALA A 159 -5.60 -3.57 6.75
CA ALA A 159 -4.54 -4.36 7.38
C ALA A 159 -3.35 -4.62 6.42
N THR A 160 -3.62 -4.86 5.14
CA THR A 160 -2.58 -5.05 4.13
C THR A 160 -1.86 -3.73 3.81
N ALA A 161 -2.59 -2.62 3.66
CA ALA A 161 -1.99 -1.30 3.44
C ALA A 161 -1.07 -0.89 4.60
N ASP A 162 -1.54 -1.04 5.84
CA ASP A 162 -0.77 -0.75 7.05
C ASP A 162 0.47 -1.62 7.17
N ALA A 163 0.33 -2.94 6.97
CA ALA A 163 1.45 -3.87 7.03
C ALA A 163 2.51 -3.52 5.98
N THR A 164 2.10 -3.15 4.77
CA THR A 164 2.99 -2.75 3.69
C THR A 164 3.71 -1.45 4.01
N THR A 165 2.97 -0.41 4.41
CA THR A 165 3.52 0.91 4.73
C THR A 165 4.48 0.84 5.93
N ASN A 166 4.10 0.12 6.99
CA ASN A 166 4.94 -0.09 8.16
C ASN A 166 6.21 -0.86 7.81
N THR A 167 6.11 -1.93 7.00
CA THR A 167 7.28 -2.70 6.54
C THR A 167 8.25 -1.82 5.76
N VAL A 168 7.77 -1.00 4.83
CA VAL A 168 8.62 -0.07 4.06
C VAL A 168 9.31 0.94 4.99
N SER A 169 8.60 1.52 5.94
CA SER A 169 9.13 2.48 6.92
C SER A 169 10.19 1.84 7.82
N GLU A 170 9.95 0.61 8.30
CA GLU A 170 10.91 -0.14 9.11
C GLU A 170 12.16 -0.50 8.32
N ILE A 171 12.04 -0.95 7.08
CA ILE A 171 13.18 -1.22 6.19
C ILE A 171 14.03 0.03 6.00
N GLN A 172 13.43 1.19 5.79
CA GLN A 172 14.18 2.45 5.66
C GLN A 172 14.98 2.76 6.93
N THR A 173 14.34 2.65 8.09
CA THR A 173 14.99 2.88 9.38
C THR A 173 16.15 1.91 9.64
N ILE A 174 15.92 0.62 9.40
CA ILE A 174 16.94 -0.42 9.56
C ILE A 174 18.09 -0.19 8.57
N THR A 175 17.80 0.21 7.34
CA THR A 175 18.81 0.50 6.31
C THR A 175 19.75 1.63 6.75
N VAL A 176 19.22 2.72 7.30
CA VAL A 176 20.03 3.83 7.80
C VAL A 176 20.97 3.36 8.92
N ILE A 177 20.45 2.62 9.89
CA ILE A 177 21.22 2.07 10.99
C ILE A 177 22.29 1.11 10.48
N ALA A 178 21.94 0.21 9.55
CA ALA A 178 22.87 -0.75 8.96
C ALA A 178 24.02 -0.06 8.20
N VAL A 179 23.71 0.96 7.40
CA VAL A 179 24.71 1.73 6.65
C VAL A 179 25.69 2.43 7.61
N LEU A 180 25.19 3.05 8.69
CA LEU A 180 26.03 3.67 9.70
C LEU A 180 26.94 2.66 10.41
N PHE A 181 26.39 1.49 10.76
CA PHE A 181 27.15 0.42 11.38
C PHE A 181 28.25 -0.13 10.44
N VAL A 182 27.89 -0.40 9.17
CA VAL A 182 28.87 -0.85 8.15
C VAL A 182 29.95 0.19 7.93
N LEU A 183 29.59 1.47 7.86
CA LEU A 183 30.57 2.56 7.74
C LEU A 183 31.55 2.55 8.91
N LEU A 184 31.06 2.41 10.14
CA LEU A 184 31.91 2.36 11.34
C LEU A 184 32.87 1.17 11.28
N VAL A 185 32.38 -0.02 10.95
CA VAL A 185 33.21 -1.23 10.80
C VAL A 185 34.27 -1.02 9.70
N LEU A 186 33.89 -0.46 8.56
CA LEU A 186 34.81 -0.19 7.47
C LEU A 186 35.90 0.82 7.87
N LEU A 187 35.53 1.89 8.60
CA LEU A 187 36.52 2.87 9.10
C LEU A 187 37.53 2.26 10.05
N VAL A 188 37.14 1.28 10.86
CA VAL A 188 38.04 0.59 11.79
C VAL A 188 38.93 -0.45 11.09
N THR A 189 38.41 -1.11 10.04
CA THR A 189 39.09 -2.22 9.38
C THR A 189 39.93 -1.83 8.17
N THR A 190 39.67 -0.65 7.57
CA THR A 190 40.40 -0.19 6.39
C THR A 190 41.60 0.75 6.77
N ASN A 191 42.67 0.66 6.00
CA ASN A 191 43.84 1.48 6.21
C ASN A 191 43.76 2.86 5.50
N TYR A 192 42.82 3.05 4.61
CA TYR A 192 42.66 4.26 3.80
C TYR A 192 41.24 4.84 3.97
N TRP A 193 41.16 6.10 4.31
CA TRP A 193 39.93 6.78 4.61
C TRP A 193 38.92 6.85 3.44
N LEU A 194 39.41 6.81 2.21
CA LEU A 194 38.54 6.82 1.00
C LEU A 194 37.97 5.45 0.65
N GLU A 195 38.52 4.35 1.15
CA GLU A 195 38.10 2.98 0.82
C GLU A 195 36.69 2.69 1.28
N PRO A 196 36.24 3.03 2.50
CA PRO A 196 34.85 2.88 2.93
C PRO A 196 33.84 3.57 2.04
N LEU A 197 34.13 4.81 1.60
CA LEU A 197 33.25 5.57 0.72
C LEU A 197 33.10 4.92 -0.65
N VAL A 198 34.19 4.43 -1.24
CA VAL A 198 34.15 3.75 -2.54
C VAL A 198 33.36 2.44 -2.46
N ILE A 199 33.52 1.69 -1.36
CA ILE A 199 32.74 0.45 -1.13
C ILE A 199 31.25 0.77 -0.99
N LEU A 200 30.87 1.76 -0.18
CA LEU A 200 29.46 2.14 0.01
C LEU A 200 28.82 2.67 -1.27
N ILE A 201 29.53 3.48 -2.06
CA ILE A 201 29.05 3.95 -3.37
C ILE A 201 28.87 2.77 -4.32
N GLY A 202 29.84 1.84 -4.36
CA GLY A 202 29.74 0.64 -5.19
C GLY A 202 28.54 -0.25 -4.80
N LEU A 203 28.31 -0.40 -3.49
CA LEU A 203 27.14 -1.13 -2.97
C LEU A 203 25.82 -0.42 -3.33
N GLY A 204 25.76 0.91 -3.15
CA GLY A 204 24.61 1.71 -3.52
C GLY A 204 24.24 1.59 -5.01
N VAL A 205 25.25 1.63 -5.89
CA VAL A 205 25.05 1.44 -7.35
C VAL A 205 24.57 0.01 -7.68
N ALA A 206 24.93 -0.99 -6.86
CA ALA A 206 24.51 -2.38 -7.09
C ALA A 206 23.09 -2.68 -6.62
N ILE A 207 22.52 -1.85 -5.73
CA ILE A 207 21.17 -2.02 -5.16
C ILE A 207 20.11 -1.27 -5.98
N ILE A 208 20.49 -0.24 -6.73
CA ILE A 208 19.60 0.51 -7.63
C ILE A 208 19.28 -0.30 -8.88
#